data_8ab7557e0e9bab9d1a5723205d704627
#
_entry.id   8ab7557e0e9bab9d1a5723205d704627
#
_cell.length_a   1.000
_cell.length_b   1.000
_cell.length_c   1.000
_cell.angle_alpha   90.00
_cell.angle_beta   90.00
_cell.angle_gamma   90.00
#
_symmetry.space_group_name_H-M   'P 1'
#
loop_
_entity.id
_entity.type
_entity.pdbx_description
1 polymer ?
#
loop_
_entity_poly.entity_id
_entity_poly.type
_entity_poly.pdbx_seq_one_letter_code
_entity_poly.pdbx_strand_id
1 'polypeptide(L)'
;DQWRTRLREEFGVEVGAYGGGESRLEALTVSTYDSAYLRAEELGNRFMLAVFDEVHHLPAQSYRQIAEMFAAPYRMGLTATYEREDGGHEELPRLVGGKVYELEVDALAGTHLAHYTLRRLFVDLTPREQEEYDENYGQFKEYLRSRGLSLRGPEDFQRFVMRTGQDPAAREALLARNRALEVALNSSSKMEALRELLVENPGEKALIFTRHNRLVYEISRRFLVPAVTHQTPKEERAEILDRFRSGEYRRIVTSQVLDEGIDVP
;
A
#
# COMPACT_ATOMS: atom_id res chain seq x y z
N ASP A 1 -16.57 -2.75 -4.57
CA ASP A 1 -17.35 -3.43 -5.62
C ASP A 1 -17.12 -4.96 -5.60
N GLN A 2 -15.90 -5.46 -5.43
CA GLN A 2 -15.54 -6.87 -5.45
C GLN A 2 -16.24 -7.69 -4.34
N TRP A 3 -16.19 -7.25 -3.10
CA TRP A 3 -16.91 -7.86 -1.98
C TRP A 3 -18.42 -7.91 -2.24
N ARG A 4 -19.00 -6.81 -2.75
CA ARG A 4 -20.43 -6.74 -3.03
C ARG A 4 -20.87 -7.76 -4.07
N THR A 5 -20.08 -7.93 -5.13
CA THR A 5 -20.35 -8.93 -6.17
C THR A 5 -20.26 -10.34 -5.61
N ARG A 6 -19.18 -10.68 -4.93
CA ARG A 6 -18.98 -12.02 -4.34
C ARG A 6 -20.05 -12.37 -3.31
N LEU A 7 -20.38 -11.45 -2.40
CA LEU A 7 -21.43 -11.68 -1.41
C LEU A 7 -22.79 -11.92 -2.04
N ARG A 8 -23.10 -11.19 -3.12
CA ARG A 8 -24.36 -11.42 -3.88
C ARG A 8 -24.36 -12.78 -4.55
N GLU A 9 -23.28 -13.18 -5.15
CA GLU A 9 -23.14 -14.48 -5.82
C GLU A 9 -23.24 -15.65 -4.83
N GLU A 10 -22.56 -15.56 -3.69
CA GLU A 10 -22.50 -16.63 -2.70
C GLU A 10 -23.80 -16.77 -1.88
N PHE A 11 -24.41 -15.66 -1.49
CA PHE A 11 -25.58 -15.69 -0.61
C PHE A 11 -26.92 -15.52 -1.33
N GLY A 12 -26.90 -15.11 -2.61
CA GLY A 12 -28.14 -14.91 -3.39
C GLY A 12 -29.03 -13.79 -2.86
N VAL A 13 -28.47 -12.81 -2.12
CA VAL A 13 -29.22 -11.71 -1.49
C VAL A 13 -28.74 -10.36 -2.00
N GLU A 14 -29.60 -9.35 -1.83
CA GLU A 14 -29.20 -7.98 -2.08
C GLU A 14 -28.14 -7.54 -1.07
N VAL A 15 -27.10 -6.88 -1.56
CA VAL A 15 -26.01 -6.36 -0.75
C VAL A 15 -26.02 -4.85 -0.79
N GLY A 16 -26.16 -4.24 0.36
CA GLY A 16 -26.08 -2.80 0.55
C GLY A 16 -24.68 -2.26 0.26
N ALA A 17 -24.59 -0.99 -0.09
CA ALA A 17 -23.35 -0.25 -0.25
C ALA A 17 -23.44 1.07 0.51
N TYR A 18 -22.41 1.33 1.32
CA TYR A 18 -22.30 2.55 2.09
C TYR A 18 -20.95 3.22 1.83
N GLY A 19 -20.96 4.22 0.96
CA GLY A 19 -19.76 4.92 0.48
C GLY A 19 -19.75 5.11 -1.03
N GLY A 20 -18.86 5.97 -1.52
CA GLY A 20 -18.75 6.26 -2.95
C GLY A 20 -20.01 6.89 -3.57
N GLY A 21 -20.80 7.61 -2.77
CA GLY A 21 -22.06 8.22 -3.19
C GLY A 21 -23.31 7.34 -2.96
N GLU A 22 -23.15 6.09 -2.55
CA GLU A 22 -24.25 5.21 -2.15
C GLU A 22 -24.45 5.22 -0.63
N SER A 23 -25.72 5.12 -0.18
CA SER A 23 -26.09 5.07 1.24
C SER A 23 -27.20 4.05 1.50
N ARG A 24 -27.13 2.91 0.84
CA ARG A 24 -28.14 1.85 0.95
C ARG A 24 -27.68 0.80 1.95
N LEU A 25 -28.45 0.63 3.04
CA LEU A 25 -28.23 -0.39 4.05
C LEU A 25 -29.12 -1.60 3.78
N GLU A 26 -28.52 -2.78 3.83
CA GLU A 26 -29.16 -4.09 3.74
C GLU A 26 -28.65 -4.99 4.86
N ALA A 27 -29.19 -6.19 5.01
CA ALA A 27 -28.73 -7.17 6.00
C ALA A 27 -27.23 -7.50 5.84
N LEU A 28 -26.76 -7.58 4.58
CA LEU A 28 -25.36 -7.56 4.23
C LEU A 28 -25.02 -6.21 3.60
N THR A 29 -24.10 -5.48 4.19
CA THR A 29 -23.70 -4.15 3.69
C THR A 29 -22.18 -4.06 3.62
N VAL A 30 -21.67 -3.57 2.51
CA VAL A 30 -20.24 -3.27 2.32
C VAL A 30 -20.02 -1.77 2.44
N SER A 31 -19.03 -1.38 3.22
CA SER A 31 -18.64 0.03 3.39
C SER A 31 -17.13 0.19 3.22
N THR A 32 -16.69 1.36 2.79
CA THR A 32 -15.28 1.74 2.91
C THR A 32 -14.98 2.16 4.34
N TYR A 33 -13.71 2.07 4.75
CA TYR A 33 -13.28 2.54 6.08
C TYR A 33 -13.61 4.02 6.30
N ASP A 34 -13.36 4.88 5.31
CA ASP A 34 -13.68 6.30 5.40
C ASP A 34 -15.18 6.56 5.66
N SER A 35 -16.04 5.86 4.91
CA SER A 35 -17.49 6.02 5.07
C SER A 35 -17.99 5.46 6.40
N ALA A 36 -17.47 4.31 6.83
CA ALA A 36 -17.79 3.71 8.12
C ALA A 36 -17.31 4.60 9.28
N TYR A 37 -16.14 5.23 9.17
CA TYR A 37 -15.63 6.20 10.14
C TYR A 37 -16.54 7.43 10.27
N LEU A 38 -16.86 8.07 9.14
CA LEU A 38 -17.69 9.28 9.13
C LEU A 38 -19.13 9.05 9.63
N ARG A 39 -19.58 7.81 9.62
CA ARG A 39 -20.95 7.42 10.00
C ARG A 39 -20.99 6.34 11.08
N ALA A 40 -19.94 6.25 11.87
CA ALA A 40 -19.84 5.22 12.90
C ALA A 40 -21.00 5.27 13.93
N GLU A 41 -21.48 6.47 14.26
CA GLU A 41 -22.65 6.65 15.15
C GLU A 41 -23.93 6.06 14.54
N GLU A 42 -24.15 6.24 13.25
CA GLU A 42 -25.35 5.79 12.53
C GLU A 42 -25.32 4.28 12.30
N LEU A 43 -24.15 3.72 12.01
CA LEU A 43 -23.95 2.31 11.67
C LEU A 43 -23.74 1.43 12.91
N GLY A 44 -23.27 2.01 14.01
CA GLY A 44 -22.71 1.30 15.14
C GLY A 44 -23.61 0.27 15.81
N ASN A 45 -24.92 0.42 15.77
CA ASN A 45 -25.90 -0.50 16.36
C ASN A 45 -26.74 -1.29 15.34
N ARG A 46 -26.36 -1.28 14.07
CA ARG A 46 -27.14 -1.87 12.98
C ARG A 46 -26.80 -3.32 12.67
N PHE A 47 -25.63 -3.78 13.06
CA PHE A 47 -25.10 -5.07 12.63
C PHE A 47 -24.69 -5.94 13.81
N MET A 48 -24.94 -7.24 13.68
CA MET A 48 -24.52 -8.26 14.67
C MET A 48 -23.06 -8.68 14.44
N LEU A 49 -22.59 -8.64 13.21
CA LEU A 49 -21.23 -9.00 12.80
C LEU A 49 -20.61 -7.84 12.05
N ALA A 50 -19.40 -7.46 12.41
CA ALA A 50 -18.53 -6.56 11.68
C ALA A 50 -17.29 -7.31 11.19
N VAL A 51 -17.09 -7.32 9.86
CA VAL A 51 -15.89 -7.90 9.23
C VAL A 51 -15.04 -6.76 8.72
N PHE A 52 -13.77 -6.73 9.14
CA PHE A 52 -12.78 -5.74 8.75
C PHE A 52 -11.79 -6.39 7.80
N ASP A 53 -11.92 -6.11 6.51
CA ASP A 53 -10.94 -6.51 5.51
C ASP A 53 -9.72 -5.58 5.59
N GLU A 54 -8.52 -6.11 5.32
CA GLU A 54 -7.25 -5.41 5.56
C GLU A 54 -7.20 -4.79 6.98
N VAL A 55 -7.51 -5.61 7.98
CA VAL A 55 -7.69 -5.16 9.37
C VAL A 55 -6.47 -4.46 9.96
N HIS A 56 -5.29 -4.64 9.36
CA HIS A 56 -4.08 -3.93 9.76
C HIS A 56 -4.20 -2.40 9.60
N HIS A 57 -5.19 -1.89 8.85
CA HIS A 57 -5.49 -0.45 8.78
C HIS A 57 -6.30 0.06 9.97
N LEU A 58 -7.04 -0.82 10.66
CA LEU A 58 -7.98 -0.44 11.73
C LEU A 58 -7.33 0.30 12.92
N PRO A 59 -6.06 0.00 13.33
CA PRO A 59 -5.41 0.73 14.42
C PRO A 59 -5.05 2.19 14.11
N ALA A 60 -5.20 2.65 12.86
CA ALA A 60 -4.99 4.05 12.53
C ALA A 60 -5.95 4.93 13.35
N GLN A 61 -5.48 6.12 13.77
CA GLN A 61 -6.17 6.98 14.72
C GLN A 61 -7.64 7.26 14.35
N SER A 62 -7.95 7.44 13.06
CA SER A 62 -9.31 7.66 12.58
C SER A 62 -10.12 6.36 12.56
N TYR A 63 -9.57 5.29 11.99
CA TYR A 63 -10.33 4.05 11.77
C TYR A 63 -10.59 3.24 13.04
N ARG A 64 -9.74 3.38 14.06
CA ARG A 64 -9.96 2.78 15.39
C ARG A 64 -11.32 3.11 15.96
N GLN A 65 -11.81 4.33 15.72
CA GLN A 65 -13.12 4.77 16.18
C GLN A 65 -14.26 3.91 15.62
N ILE A 66 -14.12 3.33 14.42
CA ILE A 66 -15.13 2.42 13.88
C ILE A 66 -15.34 1.25 14.83
N ALA A 67 -14.25 0.57 15.23
CA ALA A 67 -14.34 -0.57 16.14
C ALA A 67 -14.80 -0.16 17.55
N GLU A 68 -14.46 1.03 18.03
CA GLU A 68 -14.84 1.54 19.34
C GLU A 68 -16.33 1.92 19.39
N MET A 69 -16.90 2.43 18.31
CA MET A 69 -18.30 2.86 18.24
C MET A 69 -19.27 1.77 17.81
N PHE A 70 -18.79 0.72 17.14
CA PHE A 70 -19.65 -0.37 16.72
C PHE A 70 -19.99 -1.28 17.90
N ALA A 71 -21.30 -1.45 18.14
CA ALA A 71 -21.83 -2.36 19.17
C ALA A 71 -21.91 -3.83 18.71
N ALA A 72 -21.45 -4.14 17.50
CA ALA A 72 -21.46 -5.49 16.93
C ALA A 72 -20.77 -6.47 17.90
N PRO A 73 -21.50 -7.49 18.43
CA PRO A 73 -20.93 -8.44 19.38
C PRO A 73 -19.94 -9.41 18.72
N TYR A 74 -20.11 -9.66 17.43
CA TYR A 74 -19.19 -10.49 16.66
C TYR A 74 -18.32 -9.61 15.76
N ARG A 75 -17.02 -9.86 15.82
CA ARG A 75 -16.04 -9.11 15.05
C ARG A 75 -15.04 -10.06 14.44
N MET A 76 -14.65 -9.80 13.18
CA MET A 76 -13.63 -10.55 12.47
C MET A 76 -12.72 -9.59 11.72
N GLY A 77 -11.42 -9.81 11.83
CA GLY A 77 -10.40 -9.12 11.04
C GLY A 77 -9.78 -10.08 10.03
N LEU A 78 -9.63 -9.63 8.80
CA LEU A 78 -8.93 -10.35 7.73
C LEU A 78 -7.74 -9.51 7.28
N THR A 79 -6.57 -10.12 7.11
CA THR A 79 -5.39 -9.44 6.56
C THR A 79 -4.36 -10.46 6.08
N ALA A 80 -3.68 -10.13 4.99
CA ALA A 80 -2.49 -10.85 4.56
C ALA A 80 -1.22 -10.39 5.32
N THR A 81 -1.23 -9.20 5.90
CA THR A 81 -0.12 -8.59 6.62
C THR A 81 -0.53 -8.18 8.03
N TYR A 82 -0.34 -9.08 8.99
CA TYR A 82 -0.74 -8.80 10.37
C TYR A 82 0.16 -7.76 11.04
N GLU A 83 1.47 -7.87 10.85
CA GLU A 83 2.45 -7.01 11.50
C GLU A 83 2.56 -5.66 10.80
N ARG A 84 2.63 -4.60 11.59
CA ARG A 84 2.85 -3.21 11.13
C ARG A 84 4.19 -2.72 11.64
N GLU A 85 4.89 -1.98 10.82
CA GLU A 85 6.18 -1.36 11.19
C GLU A 85 6.08 -0.37 12.36
N ASP A 86 4.90 0.25 12.56
CA ASP A 86 4.63 1.22 13.63
C ASP A 86 4.13 0.58 14.93
N GLY A 87 4.03 -0.76 15.00
CA GLY A 87 3.55 -1.49 16.17
C GLY A 87 2.03 -1.43 16.38
N GLY A 88 1.28 -0.75 15.52
CA GLY A 88 -0.17 -0.57 15.67
C GLY A 88 -0.97 -1.88 15.72
N HIS A 89 -0.43 -2.98 15.22
CA HIS A 89 -1.05 -4.31 15.28
C HIS A 89 -1.27 -4.83 16.72
N GLU A 90 -0.53 -4.32 17.71
CA GLU A 90 -0.72 -4.68 19.11
C GLU A 90 -2.10 -4.26 19.67
N GLU A 91 -2.78 -3.34 19.02
CA GLU A 91 -4.15 -2.94 19.38
C GLU A 91 -5.24 -3.85 18.78
N LEU A 92 -4.94 -4.64 17.76
CA LEU A 92 -5.91 -5.49 17.08
C LEU A 92 -6.63 -6.47 18.02
N PRO A 93 -5.95 -7.15 18.98
CA PRO A 93 -6.63 -8.04 19.91
C PRO A 93 -7.74 -7.34 20.72
N ARG A 94 -7.57 -6.06 21.05
CA ARG A 94 -8.58 -5.27 21.76
C ARG A 94 -9.73 -4.85 20.85
N LEU A 95 -9.45 -4.56 19.58
CA LEU A 95 -10.43 -4.01 18.64
C LEU A 95 -11.32 -5.08 18.00
N VAL A 96 -10.73 -6.21 17.63
CA VAL A 96 -11.43 -7.27 16.87
C VAL A 96 -11.27 -8.68 17.45
N GLY A 97 -10.46 -8.85 18.49
CA GLY A 97 -10.11 -10.16 19.05
C GLY A 97 -8.71 -10.62 18.64
N GLY A 98 -8.23 -11.66 19.28
CA GLY A 98 -6.91 -12.24 19.03
C GLY A 98 -6.84 -12.96 17.68
N LYS A 99 -5.61 -13.23 17.23
CA LYS A 99 -5.35 -14.05 16.03
C LYS A 99 -5.86 -15.48 16.27
N VAL A 100 -6.84 -15.92 15.52
CA VAL A 100 -7.50 -17.24 15.65
C VAL A 100 -7.09 -18.21 14.54
N TYR A 101 -6.60 -17.69 13.43
CA TYR A 101 -6.18 -18.49 12.29
C TYR A 101 -5.08 -17.79 11.51
N GLU A 102 -4.12 -18.55 11.01
CA GLU A 102 -3.04 -18.08 10.16
C GLU A 102 -2.66 -19.16 9.16
N LEU A 103 -2.49 -18.76 7.91
CA LEU A 103 -1.92 -19.60 6.87
C LEU A 103 -0.65 -18.95 6.37
N GLU A 104 0.42 -19.71 6.42
CA GLU A 104 1.67 -19.32 5.78
C GLU A 104 1.51 -19.31 4.26
N VAL A 105 2.08 -18.30 3.61
CA VAL A 105 2.01 -18.16 2.14
C VAL A 105 2.58 -19.41 1.44
N ASP A 106 3.63 -20.00 2.00
CA ASP A 106 4.26 -21.21 1.47
C ASP A 106 3.31 -22.43 1.54
N ALA A 107 2.44 -22.50 2.54
CA ALA A 107 1.42 -23.55 2.65
C ALA A 107 0.30 -23.41 1.62
N LEU A 108 0.10 -22.23 1.08
CA LEU A 108 -0.91 -21.94 0.04
C LEU A 108 -0.36 -22.13 -1.38
N ALA A 109 0.96 -22.07 -1.55
CA ALA A 109 1.62 -22.21 -2.85
C ALA A 109 1.33 -23.58 -3.48
N GLY A 110 0.83 -23.57 -4.72
CA GLY A 110 0.48 -24.79 -5.46
C GLY A 110 -0.90 -25.38 -5.16
N THR A 111 -1.62 -24.90 -4.14
CA THR A 111 -3.00 -25.33 -3.82
C THR A 111 -4.01 -24.21 -4.04
N HIS A 112 -3.80 -23.07 -3.45
CA HIS A 112 -4.66 -21.89 -3.53
C HIS A 112 -3.97 -20.69 -4.17
N LEU A 113 -2.63 -20.64 -4.13
CA LEU A 113 -1.81 -19.67 -4.83
C LEU A 113 -0.99 -20.37 -5.91
N ALA A 114 -0.79 -19.69 -7.02
CA ALA A 114 0.14 -20.16 -8.05
C ALA A 114 1.56 -20.30 -7.46
N HIS A 115 2.32 -21.25 -7.99
CA HIS A 115 3.74 -21.31 -7.65
C HIS A 115 4.44 -20.02 -8.05
N TYR A 116 5.22 -19.47 -7.14
CA TYR A 116 5.99 -18.26 -7.38
C TYR A 116 7.47 -18.44 -7.00
N THR A 117 8.32 -17.65 -7.60
CA THR A 117 9.74 -17.59 -7.24
C THR A 117 10.10 -16.15 -6.91
N LEU A 118 10.62 -15.91 -5.72
CA LEU A 118 11.14 -14.60 -5.33
C LEU A 118 12.59 -14.46 -5.78
N ARG A 119 12.84 -13.51 -6.68
CA ARG A 119 14.18 -13.14 -7.14
C ARG A 119 14.50 -11.71 -6.72
N ARG A 120 15.54 -11.54 -5.90
CA ARG A 120 16.05 -10.23 -5.49
C ARG A 120 17.20 -9.83 -6.41
N LEU A 121 17.08 -8.68 -7.06
CA LEU A 121 18.13 -8.10 -7.88
C LEU A 121 18.70 -6.89 -7.15
N PHE A 122 19.99 -6.94 -6.87
CA PHE A 122 20.74 -5.82 -6.31
C PHE A 122 21.43 -5.09 -7.47
N VAL A 123 21.26 -3.78 -7.52
CA VAL A 123 21.88 -2.93 -8.53
C VAL A 123 22.61 -1.80 -7.81
N ASP A 124 23.83 -1.55 -8.25
CA ASP A 124 24.64 -0.45 -7.72
C ASP A 124 24.20 0.88 -8.35
N LEU A 125 24.38 1.96 -7.63
CA LEU A 125 24.24 3.30 -8.18
C LEU A 125 25.37 3.53 -9.22
N THR A 126 25.09 4.34 -10.23
CA THR A 126 26.17 4.82 -11.10
C THR A 126 27.18 5.66 -10.27
N PRO A 127 28.43 5.80 -10.70
CA PRO A 127 29.42 6.61 -9.96
C PRO A 127 28.93 8.02 -9.62
N ARG A 128 28.23 8.67 -10.54
CA ARG A 128 27.67 10.00 -10.33
C ARG A 128 26.52 10.00 -9.31
N GLU A 129 25.63 9.01 -9.40
CA GLU A 129 24.53 8.85 -8.45
C GLU A 129 25.06 8.51 -7.05
N GLN A 130 26.13 7.71 -6.98
CA GLN A 130 26.77 7.37 -5.71
C GLN A 130 27.39 8.61 -5.05
N GLU A 131 28.07 9.44 -5.81
CA GLU A 131 28.65 10.69 -5.34
C GLU A 131 27.56 11.63 -4.80
N GLU A 132 26.47 11.82 -5.56
CA GLU A 132 25.33 12.64 -5.14
C GLU A 132 24.63 12.07 -3.89
N TYR A 133 24.49 10.76 -3.81
CA TYR A 133 23.94 10.07 -2.64
C TYR A 133 24.82 10.31 -1.40
N ASP A 134 26.13 10.09 -1.54
CA ASP A 134 27.08 10.18 -0.43
C ASP A 134 27.20 11.61 0.08
N GLU A 135 27.20 12.60 -0.79
CA GLU A 135 27.20 14.01 -0.43
C GLU A 135 25.96 14.35 0.41
N ASN A 136 24.77 14.06 -0.13
CA ASN A 136 23.51 14.41 0.54
C ASN A 136 23.31 13.62 1.85
N TYR A 137 23.59 12.31 1.83
CA TYR A 137 23.44 11.49 3.03
C TYR A 137 24.53 11.82 4.09
N GLY A 138 25.69 12.23 3.63
CA GLY A 138 26.77 12.76 4.46
C GLY A 138 26.37 13.99 5.23
N GLN A 139 25.75 14.97 4.58
CA GLN A 139 25.19 16.18 5.23
C GLN A 139 24.19 15.84 6.33
N PHE A 140 23.29 14.90 6.06
CA PHE A 140 22.33 14.43 7.06
C PHE A 140 23.03 13.78 8.26
N LYS A 141 23.97 12.85 8.02
CA LYS A 141 24.72 12.18 9.09
C LYS A 141 25.55 13.16 9.92
N GLU A 142 26.16 14.14 9.26
CA GLU A 142 26.95 15.19 9.95
C GLU A 142 26.10 16.02 10.89
N TYR A 143 24.88 16.43 10.43
CA TYR A 143 23.94 17.14 11.31
C TYR A 143 23.58 16.30 12.53
N LEU A 144 23.24 15.02 12.36
CA LEU A 144 22.91 14.12 13.48
C LEU A 144 24.06 14.01 14.46
N ARG A 145 25.29 13.83 13.95
CA ARG A 145 26.51 13.71 14.75
C ARG A 145 26.80 14.99 15.52
N SER A 146 26.75 16.14 14.88
CA SER A 146 27.00 17.45 15.50
C SER A 146 26.02 17.80 16.61
N ARG A 147 24.81 17.23 16.57
CA ARG A 147 23.77 17.43 17.58
C ARG A 147 23.62 16.28 18.58
N GLY A 148 24.47 15.25 18.48
CA GLY A 148 24.38 14.06 19.34
C GLY A 148 23.06 13.29 19.19
N LEU A 149 22.41 13.39 18.02
CA LEU A 149 21.13 12.74 17.75
C LEU A 149 21.33 11.33 17.21
N SER A 150 20.52 10.40 17.73
CA SER A 150 20.42 9.03 17.22
C SER A 150 18.96 8.73 16.88
N LEU A 151 18.71 8.34 15.65
CA LEU A 151 17.36 7.95 15.18
C LEU A 151 17.25 6.43 15.24
N ARG A 152 16.70 5.90 16.32
CA ARG A 152 16.57 4.45 16.56
C ARG A 152 15.20 3.89 16.17
N GLY A 153 14.24 4.75 15.89
CA GLY A 153 12.88 4.33 15.55
C GLY A 153 12.02 5.44 14.99
N PRO A 154 10.76 5.12 14.64
CA PRO A 154 9.81 6.07 14.07
C PRO A 154 9.58 7.32 14.92
N GLU A 155 9.51 7.16 16.25
CA GLU A 155 9.30 8.28 17.18
C GLU A 155 10.47 9.26 17.19
N ASP A 156 11.72 8.76 17.13
CA ASP A 156 12.90 9.61 17.05
C ASP A 156 12.91 10.41 15.76
N PHE A 157 12.52 9.77 14.66
CA PHE A 157 12.39 10.43 13.36
C PHE A 157 11.28 11.49 13.38
N GLN A 158 10.12 11.20 13.98
CA GLN A 158 9.04 12.16 14.12
C GLN A 158 9.48 13.38 14.94
N ARG A 159 10.17 13.19 16.06
CA ARG A 159 10.76 14.27 16.85
C ARG A 159 11.77 15.10 16.05
N PHE A 160 12.58 14.44 15.23
CA PHE A 160 13.49 15.12 14.32
C PHE A 160 12.73 15.96 13.28
N VAL A 161 11.67 15.41 12.66
CA VAL A 161 10.81 16.16 11.73
C VAL A 161 10.17 17.38 12.39
N MET A 162 9.63 17.24 13.61
CA MET A 162 9.07 18.39 14.35
C MET A 162 10.11 19.49 14.58
N ARG A 163 11.37 19.15 14.85
CA ARG A 163 12.47 20.11 15.02
C ARG A 163 12.73 20.93 13.78
N THR A 164 12.49 20.42 12.58
CA THR A 164 12.70 21.16 11.31
C THR A 164 11.83 22.41 11.18
N GLY A 165 10.75 22.50 11.94
CA GLY A 165 9.90 23.69 12.00
C GLY A 165 10.58 24.90 12.65
N GLN A 166 11.57 24.69 13.53
CA GLN A 166 12.23 25.73 14.33
C GLN A 166 13.74 25.82 14.07
N ASP A 167 14.36 24.76 13.56
CA ASP A 167 15.80 24.69 13.27
C ASP A 167 16.02 24.59 11.76
N PRO A 168 16.49 25.67 11.09
CA PRO A 168 16.80 25.65 9.67
C PRO A 168 17.84 24.58 9.28
N ALA A 169 18.84 24.30 10.16
CA ALA A 169 19.85 23.29 9.89
C ALA A 169 19.24 21.86 9.94
N ALA A 170 18.26 21.62 10.83
CA ALA A 170 17.49 20.37 10.81
C ALA A 170 16.71 20.21 9.52
N ARG A 171 16.11 21.29 9.03
CA ARG A 171 15.38 21.29 7.75
C ARG A 171 16.31 20.96 6.58
N GLU A 172 17.45 21.58 6.48
CA GLU A 172 18.45 21.29 5.44
C GLU A 172 18.92 19.83 5.51
N ALA A 173 19.16 19.32 6.71
CA ALA A 173 19.54 17.92 6.90
C ALA A 173 18.43 16.95 6.45
N LEU A 174 17.15 17.25 6.74
CA LEU A 174 16.01 16.47 6.27
C LEU A 174 15.89 16.49 4.74
N LEU A 175 16.05 17.66 4.13
CA LEU A 175 16.02 17.81 2.68
C LEU A 175 17.17 17.04 2.01
N ALA A 176 18.37 17.09 2.58
CA ALA A 176 19.52 16.34 2.10
C ALA A 176 19.25 14.82 2.18
N ARG A 177 18.73 14.32 3.31
CA ARG A 177 18.31 12.91 3.42
C ARG A 177 17.28 12.54 2.34
N ASN A 178 16.28 13.37 2.10
CA ASN A 178 15.25 13.09 1.12
C ASN A 178 15.82 13.07 -0.32
N ARG A 179 16.76 13.98 -0.65
CA ARG A 179 17.48 13.94 -1.94
C ARG A 179 18.28 12.63 -2.09
N ALA A 180 19.04 12.22 -1.06
CA ALA A 180 19.76 10.95 -1.11
C ALA A 180 18.82 9.76 -1.34
N LEU A 181 17.69 9.69 -0.63
CA LEU A 181 16.68 8.66 -0.85
C LEU A 181 16.09 8.71 -2.27
N GLU A 182 15.87 9.89 -2.80
CA GLU A 182 15.34 10.07 -4.16
C GLU A 182 16.32 9.55 -5.21
N VAL A 183 17.63 9.82 -5.06
CA VAL A 183 18.68 9.25 -5.90
C VAL A 183 18.65 7.72 -5.84
N ALA A 184 18.65 7.14 -4.64
CA ALA A 184 18.66 5.69 -4.47
C ALA A 184 17.39 5.01 -5.01
N LEU A 185 16.23 5.66 -4.87
CA LEU A 185 14.95 5.10 -5.32
C LEU A 185 14.78 5.19 -6.86
N ASN A 186 15.30 6.26 -7.47
CA ASN A 186 15.10 6.56 -8.89
C ASN A 186 16.36 6.31 -9.73
N SER A 187 17.27 5.43 -9.30
CA SER A 187 18.53 5.24 -9.98
C SER A 187 18.35 4.70 -11.41
N SER A 188 19.20 5.18 -12.32
CA SER A 188 19.23 4.75 -13.72
C SER A 188 19.57 3.27 -13.87
N SER A 189 20.34 2.70 -12.94
CA SER A 189 20.66 1.27 -12.91
C SER A 189 19.42 0.40 -12.69
N LYS A 190 18.45 0.84 -11.88
CA LYS A 190 17.17 0.13 -11.71
C LYS A 190 16.34 0.16 -13.00
N MET A 191 16.38 1.29 -13.70
CA MET A 191 15.67 1.42 -14.97
C MET A 191 16.29 0.52 -16.04
N GLU A 192 17.61 0.36 -16.02
CA GLU A 192 18.31 -0.55 -16.92
C GLU A 192 18.04 -2.01 -16.58
N ALA A 193 18.08 -2.39 -15.30
CA ALA A 193 17.69 -3.72 -14.85
C ALA A 193 16.23 -4.06 -15.24
N LEU A 194 15.31 -3.09 -15.12
CA LEU A 194 13.94 -3.26 -15.59
C LEU A 194 13.91 -3.51 -17.12
N ARG A 195 14.69 -2.74 -17.90
CA ARG A 195 14.78 -2.94 -19.35
C ARG A 195 15.21 -4.35 -19.70
N GLU A 196 16.26 -4.85 -19.02
CA GLU A 196 16.77 -6.20 -19.22
C GLU A 196 15.70 -7.25 -18.90
N LEU A 197 15.04 -7.15 -17.76
CA LEU A 197 13.95 -8.05 -17.38
C LEU A 197 12.82 -8.07 -18.42
N LEU A 198 12.45 -6.90 -18.93
CA LEU A 198 11.39 -6.79 -19.95
C LEU A 198 11.80 -7.36 -21.31
N VAL A 199 13.10 -7.32 -21.63
CA VAL A 199 13.65 -7.91 -22.86
C VAL A 199 13.80 -9.42 -22.74
N GLU A 200 14.23 -9.91 -21.57
CA GLU A 200 14.36 -11.35 -21.29
C GLU A 200 12.99 -12.07 -21.26
N ASN A 201 11.91 -11.34 -20.94
CA ASN A 201 10.57 -11.90 -20.79
C ASN A 201 9.55 -11.19 -21.70
N PRO A 202 9.69 -11.30 -23.05
CA PRO A 202 8.89 -10.51 -23.98
C PRO A 202 7.42 -10.93 -24.04
N GLY A 203 7.11 -12.18 -23.70
CA GLY A 203 5.78 -12.79 -23.76
C GLY A 203 5.01 -12.78 -22.45
N GLU A 204 5.67 -12.48 -21.34
CA GLU A 204 5.08 -12.62 -20.01
C GLU A 204 4.22 -11.40 -19.63
N LYS A 205 3.15 -11.67 -18.87
CA LYS A 205 2.39 -10.62 -18.22
C LYS A 205 3.20 -10.08 -17.04
N ALA A 206 3.30 -8.75 -16.93
CA ALA A 206 4.05 -8.11 -15.86
C ALA A 206 3.31 -6.91 -15.24
N LEU A 207 3.21 -6.92 -13.91
CA LEU A 207 2.84 -5.74 -13.13
C LEU A 207 4.12 -5.12 -12.56
N ILE A 208 4.33 -3.83 -12.84
CA ILE A 208 5.51 -3.09 -12.42
C ILE A 208 5.07 -2.12 -11.33
N PHE A 209 5.50 -2.38 -10.10
CA PHE A 209 5.20 -1.53 -8.96
C PHE A 209 6.34 -0.55 -8.69
N THR A 210 6.00 0.71 -8.45
CA THR A 210 6.95 1.75 -8.07
C THR A 210 6.45 2.51 -6.85
N ARG A 211 7.38 3.11 -6.10
CA ARG A 211 7.00 3.90 -4.92
C ARG A 211 6.45 5.29 -5.27
N HIS A 212 6.85 5.87 -6.41
CA HIS A 212 6.53 7.25 -6.74
C HIS A 212 5.91 7.37 -8.14
N ASN A 213 4.86 8.17 -8.27
CA ASN A 213 4.17 8.41 -9.54
C ASN A 213 5.10 8.97 -10.64
N ARG A 214 6.13 9.74 -10.29
CA ARG A 214 7.12 10.21 -11.26
C ARG A 214 7.75 9.05 -12.03
N LEU A 215 8.12 8.00 -11.31
CA LEU A 215 8.74 6.81 -11.89
C LEU A 215 7.73 6.00 -12.73
N VAL A 216 6.46 5.97 -12.33
CA VAL A 216 5.38 5.37 -13.13
C VAL A 216 5.33 6.01 -14.52
N TYR A 217 5.29 7.34 -14.59
CA TYR A 217 5.22 8.06 -15.85
C TYR A 217 6.51 7.95 -16.67
N GLU A 218 7.66 7.86 -16.03
CA GLU A 218 8.94 7.65 -16.70
C GLU A 218 9.00 6.26 -17.35
N ILE A 219 8.65 5.22 -16.62
CA ILE A 219 8.58 3.83 -17.12
C ILE A 219 7.55 3.74 -18.25
N SER A 220 6.36 4.31 -18.04
CA SER A 220 5.29 4.31 -19.04
C SER A 220 5.76 4.90 -20.37
N ARG A 221 6.42 6.06 -20.33
CA ARG A 221 6.93 6.72 -21.55
C ARG A 221 8.09 5.98 -22.19
N ARG A 222 9.01 5.43 -21.39
CA ARG A 222 10.22 4.77 -21.89
C ARG A 222 9.91 3.41 -22.50
N PHE A 223 8.97 2.67 -21.93
CA PHE A 223 8.66 1.29 -22.34
C PHE A 223 7.30 1.16 -23.04
N LEU A 224 6.56 2.25 -23.21
CA LEU A 224 5.21 2.29 -23.80
C LEU A 224 4.23 1.35 -23.10
N VAL A 225 4.26 1.39 -21.77
CA VAL A 225 3.45 0.56 -20.89
C VAL A 225 2.34 1.42 -20.28
N PRO A 226 1.06 0.99 -20.28
CA PRO A 226 -0.02 1.70 -19.63
C PRO A 226 0.28 1.99 -18.15
N ALA A 227 -0.01 3.21 -17.72
CA ALA A 227 0.22 3.68 -16.36
C ALA A 227 -1.09 3.76 -15.57
N VAL A 228 -1.09 3.23 -14.35
CA VAL A 228 -2.22 3.38 -13.42
C VAL A 228 -1.72 4.08 -12.15
N THR A 229 -2.31 5.24 -11.85
CA THR A 229 -2.00 6.03 -10.65
C THR A 229 -3.28 6.44 -9.94
N HIS A 230 -3.18 7.10 -8.79
CA HIS A 230 -4.34 7.68 -8.12
C HIS A 230 -5.06 8.76 -8.96
N GLN A 231 -4.39 9.33 -9.96
CA GLN A 231 -4.95 10.32 -10.88
C GLN A 231 -5.68 9.69 -12.07
N THR A 232 -5.51 8.38 -12.30
CA THR A 232 -6.18 7.66 -13.38
C THR A 232 -7.68 7.55 -13.06
N PRO A 233 -8.58 8.06 -13.93
CA PRO A 233 -10.03 7.93 -13.76
C PRO A 233 -10.47 6.49 -13.55
N LYS A 234 -11.58 6.29 -12.80
CA LYS A 234 -12.07 4.94 -12.45
C LYS A 234 -12.37 4.10 -13.69
N GLU A 235 -12.97 4.69 -14.70
CA GLU A 235 -13.35 4.05 -15.95
C GLU A 235 -12.12 3.63 -16.76
N GLU A 236 -11.15 4.53 -16.89
CA GLU A 236 -9.88 4.26 -17.58
C GLU A 236 -9.08 3.16 -16.86
N ARG A 237 -9.05 3.19 -15.52
CA ARG A 237 -8.42 2.14 -14.72
C ARG A 237 -9.05 0.78 -14.96
N ALA A 238 -10.38 0.71 -14.98
CA ALA A 238 -11.10 -0.52 -15.25
C ALA A 238 -10.78 -1.05 -16.67
N GLU A 239 -10.78 -0.18 -17.67
CA GLU A 239 -10.42 -0.54 -19.04
C GLU A 239 -8.98 -1.08 -19.15
N ILE A 240 -8.01 -0.42 -18.53
CA ILE A 240 -6.61 -0.89 -18.53
C ILE A 240 -6.50 -2.28 -17.90
N LEU A 241 -7.17 -2.51 -16.78
CA LEU A 241 -7.14 -3.81 -16.10
C LEU A 241 -7.83 -4.90 -16.92
N ASP A 242 -8.95 -4.60 -17.58
CA ASP A 242 -9.65 -5.58 -18.43
C ASP A 242 -8.81 -5.96 -19.66
N ARG A 243 -8.15 -4.99 -20.28
CA ARG A 243 -7.19 -5.26 -21.39
C ARG A 243 -5.97 -6.05 -20.90
N PHE A 244 -5.54 -5.87 -19.66
CA PHE A 244 -4.48 -6.68 -19.08
C PHE A 244 -4.95 -8.11 -18.79
N ARG A 245 -6.16 -8.30 -18.26
CA ARG A 245 -6.76 -9.63 -18.06
C ARG A 245 -6.92 -10.39 -19.36
N SER A 246 -7.40 -9.72 -20.40
CA SER A 246 -7.56 -10.31 -21.74
C SER A 246 -6.23 -10.61 -22.45
N GLY A 247 -5.10 -10.05 -21.96
CA GLY A 247 -3.78 -10.19 -22.56
C GLY A 247 -3.51 -9.23 -23.72
N GLU A 248 -4.40 -8.29 -24.01
CA GLU A 248 -4.17 -7.20 -24.96
C GLU A 248 -3.03 -6.29 -24.48
N TYR A 249 -3.06 -5.93 -23.18
CA TYR A 249 -1.90 -5.36 -22.50
C TYR A 249 -1.17 -6.46 -21.75
N ARG A 250 0.11 -6.60 -22.01
CA ARG A 250 0.95 -7.58 -21.29
C ARG A 250 1.68 -6.97 -20.10
N ARG A 251 1.74 -5.67 -20.02
CA ARG A 251 2.49 -4.94 -18.99
C ARG A 251 1.72 -3.74 -18.53
N ILE A 252 1.71 -3.51 -17.21
CA ILE A 252 1.16 -2.31 -16.58
C ILE A 252 2.16 -1.81 -15.57
N VAL A 253 2.31 -0.49 -15.46
CA VAL A 253 3.08 0.14 -14.41
C VAL A 253 2.17 0.93 -13.48
N THR A 254 2.40 0.80 -12.17
CA THR A 254 1.58 1.45 -11.15
C THR A 254 2.42 1.91 -9.96
N SER A 255 1.89 2.85 -9.20
CA SER A 255 2.32 3.12 -7.83
C SER A 255 1.45 2.32 -6.85
N GLN A 256 1.47 2.65 -5.58
CA GLN A 256 0.73 1.99 -4.49
C GLN A 256 -0.80 1.87 -4.69
N VAL A 257 -1.34 2.39 -5.77
CA VAL A 257 -2.80 2.36 -6.05
C VAL A 257 -3.32 0.95 -6.34
N LEU A 258 -2.43 0.05 -6.73
CA LEU A 258 -2.77 -1.34 -7.04
C LEU A 258 -2.18 -2.34 -6.02
N ASP A 259 -1.66 -1.85 -4.88
CA ASP A 259 -1.05 -2.72 -3.87
C ASP A 259 -2.08 -3.60 -3.15
N GLU A 260 -3.35 -3.17 -3.13
CA GLU A 260 -4.43 -3.87 -2.44
C GLU A 260 -5.64 -4.10 -3.36
N GLY A 261 -6.21 -5.29 -3.29
CA GLY A 261 -7.53 -5.59 -3.85
C GLY A 261 -7.61 -5.77 -5.37
N ILE A 262 -6.50 -6.03 -6.06
CA ILE A 262 -6.53 -6.39 -7.48
C ILE A 262 -6.44 -7.89 -7.64
N ASP A 263 -7.53 -8.47 -8.09
CA ASP A 263 -7.57 -9.83 -8.60
C ASP A 263 -7.15 -9.81 -10.07
N VAL A 264 -5.91 -10.16 -10.34
CA VAL A 264 -5.37 -10.38 -11.68
C VAL A 264 -4.95 -11.83 -11.76
N PRO A 265 -5.69 -12.68 -12.49
CA PRO A 265 -5.35 -14.09 -12.66
C PRO A 265 -4.08 -14.28 -13.49
#